data_9cc92c71ca740e6810294c65ae3871d5
#
_entry.id   9cc92c71ca740e6810294c65ae3871d5
#
_cell.length_a   1.000
_cell.length_b   1.000
_cell.length_c   1.000
_cell.angle_alpha   90.00
_cell.angle_beta   90.00
_cell.angle_gamma   90.00
#
_symmetry.space_group_name_H-M   'P 1'
#
loop_
_entity.id
_entity.type
_entity.pdbx_description
1 polymer ?
#
loop_
_entity_poly.entity_id
_entity_poly.type
_entity_poly.pdbx_seq_one_letter_code
_entity_poly.pdbx_strand_id
1 'polypeptide(L)'
;FTIHGRRREMGLGALRDVSLKQARECAMQWRAVLREGRDPIKERNKQKREAISNLHYLKDIALDAFESRKAELKGDGKNGNWFTPLRLHILPKLGCLPVSEITQTEIRNTLAPIWHTKAGTAQAALIRLNLCLKHAAALGLNVDLQATEKARALLGKQRHKITNRPAMDWKDIPAFYQFLCKTQNITHLALRLLILTGVRSNPLRHIHK
;
A
#
# COMPACT_ATOMS: atom_id res chain seq x y z
N PHE A 1 36.45 26.12 3.11
CA PHE A 1 36.91 25.14 4.09
C PHE A 1 37.73 24.05 3.43
N THR A 2 38.57 23.39 4.22
CA THR A 2 39.39 22.26 3.74
C THR A 2 38.95 20.99 4.46
N ILE A 3 38.72 19.91 3.69
CA ILE A 3 38.40 18.58 4.23
C ILE A 3 39.16 17.50 3.44
N HIS A 4 39.76 16.56 4.14
CA HIS A 4 40.64 15.52 3.56
C HIS A 4 41.68 16.05 2.56
N GLY A 5 42.30 17.22 2.91
CA GLY A 5 43.35 17.85 2.09
C GLY A 5 42.83 18.61 0.86
N ARG A 6 41.50 18.66 0.62
CA ARG A 6 40.90 19.37 -0.52
C ARG A 6 40.16 20.62 -0.08
N ARG A 7 40.47 21.75 -0.70
CA ARG A 7 39.72 23.00 -0.52
C ARG A 7 38.36 22.91 -1.21
N ARG A 8 37.29 23.31 -0.49
CA ARG A 8 35.91 23.34 -1.00
C ARG A 8 35.23 24.65 -0.61
N GLU A 9 34.28 25.05 -1.40
CA GLU A 9 33.46 26.23 -1.20
C GLU A 9 31.98 25.86 -1.13
N MET A 10 31.23 26.55 -0.29
CA MET A 10 29.78 26.35 -0.14
C MET A 10 29.09 27.69 -0.02
N GLY A 11 28.11 27.93 -0.89
CA GLY A 11 27.27 29.13 -0.83
C GLY A 11 26.39 29.15 0.42
N LEU A 12 26.29 30.30 1.09
CA LEU A 12 25.50 30.50 2.29
C LEU A 12 24.15 31.20 2.03
N GLY A 13 23.86 31.52 0.77
CA GLY A 13 22.64 32.15 0.31
C GLY A 13 22.94 33.32 -0.64
N ALA A 14 21.91 33.82 -1.32
CA ALA A 14 22.06 35.00 -2.19
C ALA A 14 22.10 36.29 -1.34
N LEU A 15 22.89 37.26 -1.77
CA LEU A 15 23.07 38.55 -1.05
C LEU A 15 21.75 39.30 -0.83
N ARG A 16 20.79 39.15 -1.74
CA ARG A 16 19.46 39.76 -1.65
C ARG A 16 18.55 39.15 -0.60
N ASP A 17 18.78 37.84 -0.26
CA ASP A 17 17.87 37.06 0.56
C ASP A 17 18.44 36.77 1.97
N VAL A 18 19.76 36.91 2.14
CA VAL A 18 20.47 36.58 3.38
C VAL A 18 21.29 37.79 3.86
N SER A 19 20.99 38.29 5.04
CA SER A 19 21.77 39.34 5.66
C SER A 19 23.17 38.88 6.09
N LEU A 20 24.12 39.80 6.24
CA LEU A 20 25.48 39.49 6.70
C LEU A 20 25.50 38.76 8.05
N LYS A 21 24.59 39.12 8.96
CA LYS A 21 24.46 38.45 10.26
C LYS A 21 24.04 36.98 10.09
N GLN A 22 23.00 36.74 9.31
CA GLN A 22 22.51 35.36 8.99
C GLN A 22 23.58 34.53 8.28
N ALA A 23 24.32 35.13 7.34
CA ALA A 23 25.39 34.42 6.64
C ALA A 23 26.53 34.02 7.62
N ARG A 24 26.87 34.85 8.58
CA ARG A 24 27.85 34.53 9.61
C ARG A 24 27.37 33.40 10.55
N GLU A 25 26.12 33.44 10.97
CA GLU A 25 25.48 32.39 11.78
C GLU A 25 25.47 31.05 11.03
N CYS A 26 25.06 31.04 9.77
CA CYS A 26 25.10 29.87 8.91
C CYS A 26 26.52 29.31 8.73
N ALA A 27 27.52 30.21 8.53
CA ALA A 27 28.92 29.82 8.45
C ALA A 27 29.42 29.16 9.74
N MET A 28 29.02 29.69 10.92
CA MET A 28 29.36 29.09 12.21
C MET A 28 28.77 27.67 12.37
N GLN A 29 27.51 27.47 11.98
CA GLN A 29 26.85 26.15 12.02
C GLN A 29 27.60 25.14 11.14
N TRP A 30 27.93 25.48 9.90
CA TRP A 30 28.66 24.58 9.01
C TRP A 30 30.11 24.34 9.43
N ARG A 31 30.75 25.28 10.11
CA ARG A 31 32.06 25.06 10.73
C ARG A 31 31.99 24.12 11.93
N ALA A 32 30.88 24.09 12.68
CA ALA A 32 30.66 23.12 13.75
C ALA A 32 30.57 21.70 13.17
N VAL A 33 29.79 21.48 12.10
CA VAL A 33 29.70 20.20 11.37
C VAL A 33 31.08 19.73 10.88
N LEU A 34 31.89 20.68 10.35
CA LEU A 34 33.25 20.37 9.90
C LEU A 34 34.17 19.94 11.06
N ARG A 35 34.07 20.59 12.25
CA ARG A 35 34.84 20.21 13.45
C ARG A 35 34.50 18.79 13.94
N GLU A 36 33.26 18.34 13.72
CA GLU A 36 32.82 16.97 14.00
C GLU A 36 33.33 15.95 12.95
N GLY A 37 34.14 16.38 11.98
CA GLY A 37 34.67 15.53 10.91
C GLY A 37 33.71 15.24 9.77
N ARG A 38 32.51 15.84 9.77
CA ARG A 38 31.49 15.65 8.73
C ARG A 38 31.66 16.69 7.60
N ASP A 39 31.41 16.27 6.36
CA ASP A 39 31.45 17.16 5.19
C ASP A 39 30.18 18.03 5.13
N PRO A 40 30.28 19.37 5.27
CA PRO A 40 29.11 20.28 5.25
C PRO A 40 28.29 20.20 3.97
N ILE A 41 28.92 19.97 2.81
CA ILE A 41 28.23 19.87 1.53
C ILE A 41 27.39 18.57 1.48
N LYS A 42 27.95 17.46 1.94
CA LYS A 42 27.24 16.19 2.01
C LYS A 42 26.07 16.25 2.97
N GLU A 43 26.26 16.88 4.13
CA GLU A 43 25.21 17.04 5.15
C GLU A 43 24.07 17.92 4.63
N ARG A 44 24.36 19.06 3.99
CA ARG A 44 23.35 19.90 3.36
C ARG A 44 22.58 19.14 2.26
N ASN A 45 23.28 18.36 1.45
CA ASN A 45 22.63 17.58 0.39
C ASN A 45 21.77 16.44 0.97
N LYS A 46 22.15 15.90 2.12
CA LYS A 46 21.35 14.93 2.87
C LYS A 46 20.06 15.58 3.37
N GLN A 47 20.17 16.74 4.06
CA GLN A 47 19.00 17.49 4.53
C GLN A 47 18.05 17.88 3.39
N LYS A 48 18.58 18.33 2.24
CA LYS A 48 17.75 18.61 1.06
C LYS A 48 17.01 17.37 0.54
N ARG A 49 17.69 16.21 0.49
CA ARG A 49 17.06 14.95 0.06
C ARG A 49 15.99 14.49 1.04
N GLU A 50 16.23 14.62 2.34
CA GLU A 50 15.24 14.32 3.38
C GLU A 50 14.01 15.24 3.28
N ALA A 51 14.23 16.54 3.07
CA ALA A 51 13.13 17.48 2.86
C ALA A 51 12.30 17.17 1.61
N ILE A 52 12.93 16.72 0.51
CA ILE A 52 12.24 16.30 -0.71
C ILE A 52 11.51 14.97 -0.48
N SER A 53 12.11 14.03 0.23
CA SER A 53 11.48 12.72 0.51
C SER A 53 10.21 12.88 1.36
N ASN A 54 10.13 13.90 2.20
CA ASN A 54 8.93 14.23 2.99
C ASN A 54 7.78 14.82 2.15
N LEU A 55 7.97 15.07 0.85
CA LEU A 55 6.90 15.51 -0.06
C LEU A 55 6.16 14.35 -0.74
N HIS A 56 6.61 13.11 -0.56
CA HIS A 56 5.97 11.94 -1.16
C HIS A 56 4.88 11.38 -0.23
N TYR A 57 3.63 11.72 -0.53
CA TYR A 57 2.48 11.25 0.24
C TYR A 57 2.09 9.81 -0.14
N LEU A 58 1.57 9.06 0.84
CA LEU A 58 1.15 7.68 0.61
C LEU A 58 0.11 7.55 -0.52
N LYS A 59 -0.80 8.50 -0.67
CA LYS A 59 -1.83 8.47 -1.73
C LYS A 59 -1.20 8.44 -3.13
N ASP A 60 -0.14 9.23 -3.36
CA ASP A 60 0.52 9.35 -4.65
C ASP A 60 1.34 8.09 -4.94
N ILE A 61 2.06 7.58 -3.94
CA ILE A 61 2.78 6.31 -4.02
C ILE A 61 1.84 5.12 -4.24
N ALA A 62 0.65 5.12 -3.61
CA ALA A 62 -0.32 4.05 -3.80
C ALA A 62 -0.90 4.03 -5.22
N LEU A 63 -1.10 5.20 -5.83
CA LEU A 63 -1.54 5.32 -7.22
C LEU A 63 -0.44 4.85 -8.18
N ASP A 64 0.80 5.28 -7.97
CA ASP A 64 1.94 4.89 -8.80
C ASP A 64 2.20 3.37 -8.70
N ALA A 65 2.16 2.81 -7.49
CA ALA A 65 2.25 1.37 -7.27
C ALA A 65 1.10 0.58 -7.93
N PHE A 66 -0.10 1.16 -8.02
CA PHE A 66 -1.21 0.55 -8.73
C PHE A 66 -0.99 0.58 -10.24
N GLU A 67 -0.61 1.73 -10.81
CA GLU A 67 -0.36 1.86 -12.24
C GLU A 67 0.78 0.94 -12.72
N SER A 68 1.87 0.83 -11.95
CA SER A 68 2.99 -0.07 -12.27
C SER A 68 2.58 -1.55 -12.30
N ARG A 69 1.54 -1.95 -11.54
CA ARG A 69 1.05 -3.33 -11.46
C ARG A 69 -0.19 -3.60 -12.31
N LYS A 70 -0.74 -2.60 -12.92
CA LYS A 70 -1.99 -2.67 -13.68
C LYS A 70 -1.96 -3.73 -14.78
N ALA A 71 -0.84 -3.84 -15.49
CA ALA A 71 -0.64 -4.83 -16.53
C ALA A 71 -0.63 -6.29 -16.02
N GLU A 72 -0.27 -6.52 -14.74
CA GLU A 72 -0.27 -7.83 -14.10
C GLU A 72 -1.68 -8.23 -13.63
N LEU A 73 -2.59 -7.27 -13.53
CA LEU A 73 -3.93 -7.48 -12.98
C LEU A 73 -4.92 -7.86 -14.10
N LYS A 74 -5.83 -8.80 -13.80
CA LYS A 74 -6.87 -9.21 -14.74
C LYS A 74 -7.72 -8.00 -15.17
N GLY A 75 -7.82 -7.77 -16.49
CA GLY A 75 -8.57 -6.67 -17.08
C GLY A 75 -8.01 -5.29 -16.68
N ASP A 76 -6.68 -5.16 -16.63
CA ASP A 76 -5.96 -3.93 -16.27
C ASP A 76 -6.44 -3.32 -14.94
N GLY A 77 -6.82 -4.17 -14.00
CA GLY A 77 -7.31 -3.78 -12.68
C GLY A 77 -8.71 -3.14 -12.66
N LYS A 78 -9.37 -2.95 -13.81
CA LYS A 78 -10.72 -2.34 -13.90
C LYS A 78 -11.78 -3.17 -13.17
N ASN A 79 -11.71 -4.48 -13.29
CA ASN A 79 -12.66 -5.42 -12.68
C ASN A 79 -12.18 -5.98 -11.33
N GLY A 80 -11.06 -5.48 -10.81
CA GLY A 80 -10.42 -5.99 -9.63
C GLY A 80 -10.59 -5.12 -8.39
N ASN A 81 -10.57 -5.74 -7.22
CA ASN A 81 -10.63 -5.05 -5.93
C ASN A 81 -9.23 -4.70 -5.37
N TRP A 82 -8.21 -4.57 -6.25
CA TRP A 82 -6.85 -4.35 -5.74
C TRP A 82 -6.72 -3.04 -4.95
N PHE A 83 -7.22 -1.94 -5.50
CA PHE A 83 -7.09 -0.61 -4.90
C PHE A 83 -8.15 -0.31 -3.83
N THR A 84 -9.29 -1.00 -3.87
CA THR A 84 -10.45 -0.73 -2.99
C THR A 84 -10.11 -0.78 -1.49
N PRO A 85 -9.39 -1.79 -0.95
CA PRO A 85 -9.03 -1.82 0.47
C PRO A 85 -8.15 -0.65 0.91
N LEU A 86 -7.24 -0.19 0.04
CA LEU A 86 -6.42 1.00 0.30
C LEU A 86 -7.29 2.24 0.34
N ARG A 87 -8.11 2.46 -0.70
CA ARG A 87 -8.97 3.64 -0.85
C ARG A 87 -9.95 3.80 0.32
N LEU A 88 -10.57 2.71 0.78
CA LEU A 88 -11.62 2.77 1.80
C LEU A 88 -11.06 2.78 3.23
N HIS A 89 -9.92 2.15 3.48
CA HIS A 89 -9.48 1.91 4.86
C HIS A 89 -8.13 2.53 5.22
N ILE A 90 -7.24 2.72 4.26
CA ILE A 90 -5.89 3.25 4.50
C ILE A 90 -5.80 4.72 4.13
N LEU A 91 -6.11 5.07 2.88
CA LEU A 91 -5.90 6.42 2.35
C LEU A 91 -6.69 7.52 3.07
N PRO A 92 -7.90 7.30 3.61
CA PRO A 92 -8.60 8.35 4.35
C PRO A 92 -7.86 8.82 5.61
N LYS A 93 -7.01 7.96 6.20
CA LYS A 93 -6.25 8.28 7.42
C LYS A 93 -4.77 8.54 7.15
N LEU A 94 -4.15 7.72 6.32
CA LEU A 94 -2.70 7.74 6.07
C LEU A 94 -2.33 8.39 4.73
N GLY A 95 -3.29 8.64 3.85
CA GLY A 95 -3.03 9.12 2.48
C GLY A 95 -2.30 10.45 2.39
N CYS A 96 -2.53 11.35 3.35
CA CYS A 96 -1.88 12.67 3.42
C CYS A 96 -0.58 12.67 4.25
N LEU A 97 -0.17 11.52 4.79
CA LEU A 97 1.11 11.41 5.49
C LEU A 97 2.24 11.12 4.49
N PRO A 98 3.43 11.71 4.70
CA PRO A 98 4.63 11.32 4.01
C PRO A 98 4.93 9.84 4.25
N VAL A 99 5.37 9.11 3.22
CA VAL A 99 5.65 7.67 3.37
C VAL A 99 6.77 7.38 4.36
N SER A 100 7.69 8.34 4.57
CA SER A 100 8.78 8.26 5.55
C SER A 100 8.30 8.33 7.01
N GLU A 101 7.11 8.87 7.26
CA GLU A 101 6.54 9.06 8.59
C GLU A 101 5.53 7.97 8.98
N ILE A 102 5.24 7.03 8.08
CA ILE A 102 4.29 5.94 8.36
C ILE A 102 4.91 4.92 9.31
N THR A 103 4.43 4.94 10.54
CA THR A 103 4.87 4.04 11.60
C THR A 103 3.93 2.85 11.80
N GLN A 104 4.43 1.78 12.46
CA GLN A 104 3.61 0.63 12.86
C GLN A 104 2.41 1.02 13.73
N THR A 105 2.53 2.08 14.53
CA THR A 105 1.45 2.54 15.42
C THR A 105 0.29 3.13 14.62
N GLU A 106 0.58 3.91 13.59
CA GLU A 106 -0.43 4.50 12.71
C GLU A 106 -1.15 3.45 11.89
N ILE A 107 -0.39 2.49 11.35
CA ILE A 107 -0.96 1.33 10.63
C ILE A 107 -1.89 0.55 11.56
N ARG A 108 -1.43 0.23 12.78
CA ARG A 108 -2.24 -0.44 13.81
C ARG A 108 -3.53 0.32 14.10
N ASN A 109 -3.43 1.61 14.41
CA ASN A 109 -4.59 2.44 14.76
C ASN A 109 -5.59 2.57 13.60
N THR A 110 -5.10 2.54 12.37
CA THR A 110 -5.93 2.58 11.17
C THR A 110 -6.70 1.28 10.97
N LEU A 111 -6.06 0.13 11.17
CA LEU A 111 -6.65 -1.19 10.91
C LEU A 111 -7.36 -1.81 12.11
N ALA A 112 -7.07 -1.41 13.34
CA ALA A 112 -7.66 -1.96 14.55
C ALA A 112 -9.20 -2.04 14.53
N PRO A 113 -9.96 -1.01 14.07
CA PRO A 113 -11.42 -1.06 14.04
C PRO A 113 -12.00 -2.16 13.14
N ILE A 114 -11.27 -2.55 12.10
CA ILE A 114 -11.73 -3.55 11.11
C ILE A 114 -11.00 -4.89 11.24
N TRP A 115 -9.99 -4.98 12.11
CA TRP A 115 -9.11 -6.15 12.20
C TRP A 115 -9.83 -7.45 12.52
N HIS A 116 -10.80 -7.38 13.43
CA HIS A 116 -11.58 -8.54 13.84
C HIS A 116 -12.95 -8.64 13.16
N THR A 117 -13.52 -7.52 12.70
CA THR A 117 -14.87 -7.47 12.11
C THR A 117 -14.86 -7.75 10.60
N LYS A 118 -13.85 -7.24 9.89
CA LYS A 118 -13.67 -7.39 8.43
C LYS A 118 -12.29 -7.96 8.13
N ALA A 119 -11.98 -9.11 8.74
CA ALA A 119 -10.64 -9.71 8.75
C ALA A 119 -10.00 -9.83 7.37
N GLY A 120 -10.72 -10.35 6.38
CA GLY A 120 -10.22 -10.49 5.00
C GLY A 120 -9.88 -9.16 4.34
N THR A 121 -10.71 -8.13 4.56
CA THR A 121 -10.48 -6.79 4.02
C THR A 121 -9.29 -6.11 4.71
N ALA A 122 -9.19 -6.24 6.04
CA ALA A 122 -8.08 -5.68 6.82
C ALA A 122 -6.74 -6.32 6.42
N GLN A 123 -6.71 -7.64 6.23
CA GLN A 123 -5.52 -8.34 5.75
C GLN A 123 -5.15 -7.93 4.33
N ALA A 124 -6.13 -7.81 3.42
CA ALA A 124 -5.89 -7.33 2.08
C ALA A 124 -5.34 -5.89 2.07
N ALA A 125 -5.87 -4.99 2.92
CA ALA A 125 -5.38 -3.63 3.06
C ALA A 125 -3.92 -3.60 3.56
N LEU A 126 -3.57 -4.41 4.56
CA LEU A 126 -2.22 -4.51 5.09
C LEU A 126 -1.22 -5.01 4.03
N ILE A 127 -1.59 -6.07 3.28
CA ILE A 127 -0.75 -6.61 2.20
C ILE A 127 -0.51 -5.56 1.12
N ARG A 128 -1.55 -4.83 0.72
CA ARG A 128 -1.44 -3.79 -0.30
C ARG A 128 -0.63 -2.58 0.16
N LEU A 129 -0.77 -2.19 1.43
CA LEU A 129 0.07 -1.17 2.03
C LEU A 129 1.55 -1.58 2.00
N ASN A 130 1.86 -2.83 2.35
CA ASN A 130 3.24 -3.34 2.26
C ASN A 130 3.79 -3.27 0.83
N LEU A 131 2.96 -3.56 -0.17
CA LEU A 131 3.36 -3.42 -1.58
C LEU A 131 3.64 -1.96 -1.96
N CYS A 132 2.85 -1.01 -1.46
CA CYS A 132 3.10 0.43 -1.66
C CYS A 132 4.41 0.88 -0.99
N LEU A 133 4.68 0.43 0.26
CA LEU A 133 5.93 0.74 0.94
C LEU A 133 7.16 0.13 0.24
N LYS A 134 7.04 -1.10 -0.27
CA LYS A 134 8.09 -1.71 -1.10
C LYS A 134 8.33 -0.94 -2.40
N HIS A 135 7.28 -0.44 -3.03
CA HIS A 135 7.38 0.41 -4.21
C HIS A 135 8.08 1.73 -3.88
N ALA A 136 7.71 2.39 -2.77
CA ALA A 136 8.38 3.59 -2.29
C ALA A 136 9.89 3.36 -2.03
N ALA A 137 10.25 2.22 -1.42
CA ALA A 137 11.66 1.85 -1.22
C ALA A 137 12.40 1.63 -2.54
N ALA A 138 11.75 1.04 -3.55
CA ALA A 138 12.32 0.87 -4.89
C ALA A 138 12.56 2.21 -5.59
N LEU A 139 11.75 3.23 -5.29
CA LEU A 139 11.97 4.62 -5.73
C LEU A 139 13.09 5.33 -4.94
N GLY A 140 13.71 4.66 -3.97
CA GLY A 140 14.79 5.22 -3.15
C GLY A 140 14.33 6.10 -1.99
N LEU A 141 13.03 6.06 -1.65
CA LEU A 141 12.48 6.79 -0.52
C LEU A 141 12.82 6.08 0.80
N ASN A 142 13.00 6.86 1.86
CA ASN A 142 13.27 6.32 3.19
C ASN A 142 11.95 5.82 3.81
N VAL A 143 11.77 4.50 3.93
CA VAL A 143 10.58 3.87 4.49
C VAL A 143 10.93 2.68 5.37
N ASP A 144 10.19 2.47 6.45
CA ASP A 144 10.32 1.26 7.28
C ASP A 144 9.54 0.10 6.64
N LEU A 145 10.25 -0.77 5.92
CA LEU A 145 9.66 -1.95 5.29
C LEU A 145 9.09 -2.97 6.30
N GLN A 146 9.52 -2.90 7.55
CA GLN A 146 9.04 -3.77 8.62
C GLN A 146 7.78 -3.21 9.32
N ALA A 147 7.39 -1.96 9.05
CA ALA A 147 6.27 -1.32 9.73
C ALA A 147 4.97 -2.13 9.65
N THR A 148 4.69 -2.76 8.50
CA THR A 148 3.49 -3.59 8.31
C THR A 148 3.54 -4.89 9.13
N GLU A 149 4.69 -5.56 9.22
CA GLU A 149 4.85 -6.77 10.03
C GLU A 149 4.80 -6.46 11.52
N LYS A 150 5.45 -5.39 11.95
CA LYS A 150 5.36 -4.88 13.33
C LYS A 150 3.91 -4.52 13.69
N ALA A 151 3.19 -3.84 12.80
CA ALA A 151 1.78 -3.51 12.99
C ALA A 151 0.90 -4.78 13.10
N ARG A 152 1.16 -5.80 12.27
CA ARG A 152 0.49 -7.10 12.34
C ARG A 152 0.73 -7.80 13.68
N ALA A 153 1.95 -7.76 14.19
CA ALA A 153 2.28 -8.31 15.49
C ALA A 153 1.52 -7.59 16.63
N LEU A 154 1.41 -6.26 16.56
CA LEU A 154 0.65 -5.45 17.51
C LEU A 154 -0.87 -5.66 17.44
N LEU A 155 -1.42 -5.98 16.26
CA LEU A 155 -2.85 -6.29 16.04
C LEU A 155 -3.22 -7.69 16.54
N GLY A 156 -2.26 -8.59 16.60
CA GLY A 156 -2.44 -9.96 17.03
C GLY A 156 -3.23 -10.83 16.04
N LYS A 157 -3.54 -12.05 16.48
CA LYS A 157 -4.25 -13.03 15.65
C LYS A 157 -5.72 -12.61 15.47
N GLN A 158 -6.20 -12.69 14.23
CA GLN A 158 -7.61 -12.43 13.92
C GLN A 158 -8.52 -13.50 14.52
N ARG A 159 -9.62 -13.06 15.16
CA ARG A 159 -10.61 -13.96 15.79
C ARG A 159 -11.73 -14.38 14.81
N HIS A 160 -11.66 -13.93 13.57
CA HIS A 160 -12.71 -14.20 12.59
C HIS A 160 -12.70 -15.69 12.21
N LYS A 161 -13.80 -16.38 12.47
CA LYS A 161 -14.08 -17.71 11.89
C LYS A 161 -14.72 -17.50 10.51
N ILE A 162 -14.16 -18.13 9.52
CA ILE A 162 -14.77 -18.14 8.19
C ILE A 162 -16.05 -18.98 8.30
N THR A 163 -17.20 -18.31 8.23
CA THR A 163 -18.49 -19.00 8.07
C THR A 163 -18.71 -19.19 6.57
N ASN A 164 -18.71 -20.44 6.14
CA ASN A 164 -19.06 -20.79 4.77
C ASN A 164 -20.52 -20.39 4.51
N ARG A 165 -20.82 -20.00 3.29
CA ARG A 165 -22.21 -19.78 2.88
C ARG A 165 -22.97 -21.09 3.02
N PRO A 166 -24.24 -21.06 3.47
CA PRO A 166 -25.07 -22.27 3.51
C PRO A 166 -25.11 -22.90 2.10
N ALA A 167 -24.89 -24.19 2.07
CA ALA A 167 -25.00 -25.00 0.86
C ALA A 167 -26.21 -25.93 1.01
N MET A 168 -26.83 -26.28 -0.10
CA MET A 168 -27.89 -27.31 -0.14
C MET A 168 -27.30 -28.66 0.28
N ASP A 169 -28.01 -29.41 1.10
CA ASP A 169 -27.61 -30.78 1.43
C ASP A 169 -27.61 -31.63 0.15
N TRP A 170 -26.64 -32.49 0.03
CA TRP A 170 -26.53 -33.38 -1.14
C TRP A 170 -27.76 -34.30 -1.28
N LYS A 171 -28.44 -34.64 -0.19
CA LYS A 171 -29.70 -35.44 -0.18
C LYS A 171 -30.84 -34.71 -0.87
N ASP A 172 -30.85 -33.37 -0.87
CA ASP A 172 -31.91 -32.58 -1.49
C ASP A 172 -31.65 -32.30 -2.99
N ILE A 173 -30.43 -32.58 -3.46
CA ILE A 173 -30.04 -32.37 -4.86
C ILE A 173 -30.91 -33.13 -5.86
N PRO A 174 -31.29 -34.41 -5.64
CA PRO A 174 -32.16 -35.14 -6.60
C PRO A 174 -33.53 -34.49 -6.75
N ALA A 175 -34.17 -34.11 -5.65
CA ALA A 175 -35.47 -33.44 -5.68
C ALA A 175 -35.38 -32.05 -6.36
N PHE A 176 -34.33 -31.29 -6.07
CA PHE A 176 -34.05 -30.01 -6.73
C PHE A 176 -33.78 -30.21 -8.23
N TYR A 177 -33.04 -31.21 -8.63
CA TYR A 177 -32.78 -31.52 -10.04
C TYR A 177 -34.08 -31.86 -10.79
N GLN A 178 -34.98 -32.66 -10.21
CA GLN A 178 -36.31 -32.93 -10.78
C GLN A 178 -37.14 -31.66 -10.92
N PHE A 179 -37.10 -30.77 -9.95
CA PHE A 179 -37.77 -29.46 -10.06
C PHE A 179 -37.21 -28.66 -11.25
N LEU A 180 -35.88 -28.62 -11.44
CA LEU A 180 -35.26 -27.94 -12.57
C LEU A 180 -35.61 -28.56 -13.93
N CYS A 181 -36.04 -29.82 -13.98
CA CYS A 181 -36.47 -30.51 -15.20
C CYS A 181 -37.88 -30.09 -15.65
N LYS A 182 -38.70 -29.51 -14.77
CA LYS A 182 -40.10 -29.18 -15.09
C LYS A 182 -40.24 -28.00 -16.08
N THR A 183 -39.22 -27.18 -16.18
CA THR A 183 -39.19 -25.98 -17.05
C THR A 183 -37.90 -25.91 -17.85
N GLN A 184 -38.04 -25.52 -19.13
CA GLN A 184 -36.90 -25.35 -20.02
C GLN A 184 -36.36 -23.88 -20.02
N ASN A 185 -36.25 -23.29 -18.84
CA ASN A 185 -35.64 -21.98 -18.72
C ASN A 185 -34.12 -22.11 -18.82
N ILE A 186 -33.45 -21.14 -19.46
CA ILE A 186 -31.99 -21.10 -19.64
C ILE A 186 -31.23 -21.19 -18.30
N THR A 187 -31.80 -20.57 -17.26
CA THR A 187 -31.23 -20.64 -15.91
C THR A 187 -31.29 -22.06 -15.33
N HIS A 188 -32.43 -22.75 -15.52
CA HIS A 188 -32.60 -24.14 -15.08
C HIS A 188 -31.68 -25.11 -15.84
N LEU A 189 -31.54 -24.92 -17.15
CA LEU A 189 -30.60 -25.69 -17.97
C LEU A 189 -29.14 -25.47 -17.50
N ALA A 190 -28.75 -24.24 -17.21
CA ALA A 190 -27.44 -23.89 -16.70
C ALA A 190 -27.18 -24.53 -15.33
N LEU A 191 -28.15 -24.51 -14.40
CA LEU A 191 -28.05 -25.16 -13.10
C LEU A 191 -27.97 -26.69 -13.21
N ARG A 192 -28.76 -27.31 -14.10
CA ARG A 192 -28.67 -28.77 -14.39
C ARG A 192 -27.28 -29.15 -14.89
N LEU A 193 -26.70 -28.36 -15.82
CA LEU A 193 -25.36 -28.59 -16.34
C LEU A 193 -24.31 -28.42 -15.22
N LEU A 194 -24.49 -27.45 -14.35
CA LEU A 194 -23.60 -27.23 -13.21
C LEU A 194 -23.63 -28.41 -12.22
N ILE A 195 -24.83 -28.97 -11.93
CA ILE A 195 -24.99 -30.12 -11.04
C ILE A 195 -24.31 -31.34 -11.65
N LEU A 196 -24.52 -31.61 -12.95
CA LEU A 196 -23.98 -32.80 -13.62
C LEU A 196 -22.47 -32.73 -13.85
N THR A 197 -21.89 -31.56 -14.03
CA THR A 197 -20.48 -31.40 -14.43
C THR A 197 -19.58 -30.86 -13.32
N GLY A 198 -20.14 -30.26 -12.28
CA GLY A 198 -19.37 -29.61 -11.23
C GLY A 198 -18.54 -28.41 -11.71
N VAL A 199 -18.77 -27.89 -12.93
CA VAL A 199 -18.01 -26.74 -13.46
C VAL A 199 -18.35 -25.46 -12.69
N ARG A 200 -17.38 -24.54 -12.62
CA ARG A 200 -17.62 -23.22 -12.00
C ARG A 200 -18.59 -22.40 -12.85
N SER A 201 -19.34 -21.50 -12.21
CA SER A 201 -20.32 -20.64 -12.86
C SER A 201 -19.75 -19.74 -13.99
N ASN A 202 -18.46 -19.41 -13.92
CA ASN A 202 -17.84 -18.54 -14.93
C ASN A 202 -17.67 -19.21 -16.29
N PRO A 203 -17.08 -20.43 -16.43
CA PRO A 203 -17.10 -21.18 -17.69
C PRO A 203 -18.51 -21.38 -18.24
N LEU A 204 -19.49 -21.66 -17.36
CA LEU A 204 -20.88 -21.84 -17.78
C LEU A 204 -21.48 -20.63 -18.49
N ARG A 205 -21.13 -19.40 -18.04
CA ARG A 205 -21.59 -18.15 -18.65
C ARG A 205 -21.01 -17.86 -20.04
N HIS A 206 -19.90 -18.51 -20.38
CA HIS A 206 -19.16 -18.30 -21.62
C HIS A 206 -19.25 -19.50 -22.58
N ILE A 207 -20.21 -20.41 -22.34
CA ILE A 207 -20.51 -21.48 -23.31
C ILE A 207 -21.18 -20.85 -24.52
N HIS A 208 -20.49 -20.90 -25.64
CA HIS A 208 -21.04 -20.56 -26.96
C HIS A 208 -21.54 -21.84 -27.62
N LYS A 209 -22.59 -21.69 -28.45
CA LYS A 209 -23.10 -22.76 -29.29
C LYS A 209 -22.08 -23.13 -30.35
#